data_565f88421f26fe0cf973b3ebd3963e3f
#
_entry.id   565f88421f26fe0cf973b3ebd3963e3f
#
_cell.length_a   1.000
_cell.length_b   1.000
_cell.length_c   1.000
_cell.angle_alpha   90.00
_cell.angle_beta   90.00
_cell.angle_gamma   90.00
#
_symmetry.space_group_name_H-M   'P 1'
#
loop_
_entity.id
_entity.type
_entity.pdbx_description
1 polymer ?
#
loop_
_entity_poly.entity_id
_entity_poly.type
_entity_poly.pdbx_seq_one_letter_code
_entity_poly.pdbx_strand_id
1 'polypeptide(L)'
;MGKNYRNYSKTSDNPKRPFEKERLDSELLLIGKYGLKNKREVWRTQYLLTRIRKAARELLTLEKDDPRRLFEGQALIDRMMRIGVLGKKENQLDYVLSLTTQKFLERRLQTIVNANKYSKSIHQARTLIFQKKNCFE
;
A
#
# COMPACT_ATOMS: atom_id res chain seq x y z
N MET A 1 27.07 15.14 19.52
CA MET A 1 26.49 14.75 18.22
C MET A 1 24.98 14.74 18.32
N GLY A 2 24.28 15.63 17.60
CA GLY A 2 22.85 15.71 17.60
C GLY A 2 22.24 14.43 16.95
N LYS A 3 21.34 13.77 17.66
CA LYS A 3 20.61 12.63 17.11
C LYS A 3 19.75 13.11 15.94
N ASN A 4 19.88 12.49 14.79
CA ASN A 4 19.08 12.83 13.61
C ASN A 4 17.67 12.26 13.75
N TYR A 5 16.71 13.07 14.22
CA TYR A 5 15.31 12.66 14.48
C TYR A 5 14.51 12.27 13.23
N ARG A 6 15.02 12.54 12.03
CA ARG A 6 14.32 12.30 10.76
C ARG A 6 14.13 10.84 10.41
N ASN A 7 14.87 9.93 11.03
CA ASN A 7 14.87 8.49 10.70
C ASN A 7 14.04 7.62 11.67
N TYR A 8 13.27 8.21 12.57
CA TYR A 8 12.51 7.48 13.60
C TYR A 8 11.09 7.06 13.21
N SER A 9 10.64 7.36 11.98
CA SER A 9 9.34 6.89 11.52
C SER A 9 9.41 5.43 11.10
N LYS A 10 8.68 4.55 11.78
CA LYS A 10 8.53 3.14 11.41
C LYS A 10 7.76 3.05 10.08
N THR A 11 8.37 2.47 9.06
CA THR A 11 7.76 2.30 7.72
C THR A 11 7.38 0.87 7.39
N SER A 12 7.97 -0.11 8.07
CA SER A 12 7.71 -1.53 7.88
C SER A 12 7.69 -2.25 9.22
N ASP A 13 7.02 -3.37 9.29
CA ASP A 13 7.00 -4.25 10.46
C ASP A 13 7.53 -5.62 10.07
N ASN A 14 8.51 -6.11 10.85
CA ASN A 14 9.06 -7.43 10.64
C ASN A 14 8.11 -8.47 11.24
N PRO A 15 7.90 -9.63 10.58
CA PRO A 15 7.10 -10.70 11.12
C PRO A 15 7.66 -11.21 12.45
N LYS A 16 6.77 -11.43 13.42
CA LYS A 16 7.18 -11.98 14.73
C LYS A 16 7.65 -13.43 14.65
N ARG A 17 7.05 -14.23 13.74
CA ARG A 17 7.43 -15.62 13.48
C ARG A 17 8.19 -15.70 12.17
N PRO A 18 9.51 -15.95 12.16
CA PRO A 18 10.32 -15.84 10.95
C PRO A 18 10.11 -16.99 9.94
N PHE A 19 9.80 -18.21 10.40
CA PHE A 19 9.81 -19.42 9.57
C PHE A 19 8.42 -20.04 9.35
N GLU A 20 7.43 -19.24 9.07
CA GLU A 20 6.06 -19.64 8.79
C GLU A 20 5.91 -19.90 7.28
N LYS A 21 5.77 -21.18 6.87
CA LYS A 21 5.79 -21.60 5.47
C LYS A 21 4.75 -20.89 4.61
N GLU A 22 3.47 -20.91 5.02
CA GLU A 22 2.38 -20.30 4.26
C GLU A 22 2.60 -18.81 4.00
N ARG A 23 3.11 -18.08 5.01
CA ARG A 23 3.45 -16.67 4.86
C ARG A 23 4.62 -16.47 3.90
N LEU A 24 5.66 -17.31 4.00
CA LEU A 24 6.83 -17.22 3.11
C LEU A 24 6.44 -17.46 1.65
N ASP A 25 5.58 -18.44 1.39
CA ASP A 25 5.10 -18.77 0.05
C ASP A 25 4.23 -17.64 -0.52
N SER A 26 3.32 -17.09 0.27
CA SER A 26 2.48 -15.96 -0.15
C SER A 26 3.29 -14.68 -0.42
N GLU A 27 4.30 -14.39 0.41
CA GLU A 27 5.22 -13.27 0.19
C GLU A 27 6.04 -13.46 -1.09
N LEU A 28 6.53 -14.70 -1.34
CA LEU A 28 7.30 -15.02 -2.55
C LEU A 28 6.45 -14.83 -3.82
N LEU A 29 5.20 -15.27 -3.79
CA LEU A 29 4.24 -15.06 -4.89
C LEU A 29 4.06 -13.56 -5.20
N LEU A 30 3.87 -12.74 -4.17
CA LEU A 30 3.73 -11.29 -4.34
C LEU A 30 5.01 -10.64 -4.89
N ILE A 31 6.18 -11.07 -4.42
CA ILE A 31 7.47 -10.58 -4.90
C ILE A 31 7.64 -10.89 -6.39
N GLY A 32 7.34 -12.11 -6.81
CA GLY A 32 7.42 -12.52 -8.22
C GLY A 32 6.43 -11.75 -9.09
N LYS A 33 5.15 -11.69 -8.68
CA LYS A 33 4.08 -11.03 -9.45
C LYS A 33 4.33 -9.54 -9.68
N TYR A 34 4.79 -8.80 -8.67
CA TYR A 34 4.96 -7.35 -8.73
C TYR A 34 6.41 -6.88 -8.89
N GLY A 35 7.36 -7.80 -9.10
CA GLY A 35 8.77 -7.47 -9.32
C GLY A 35 9.40 -6.71 -8.15
N LEU A 36 9.11 -7.14 -6.92
CA LEU A 36 9.65 -6.50 -5.72
C LEU A 36 11.11 -6.90 -5.51
N LYS A 37 11.91 -6.01 -4.94
CA LYS A 37 13.34 -6.27 -4.67
C LYS A 37 13.55 -7.21 -3.49
N ASN A 38 12.74 -7.04 -2.43
CA ASN A 38 12.87 -7.78 -1.18
C ASN A 38 11.52 -7.87 -0.44
N LYS A 39 11.47 -8.71 0.59
CA LYS A 39 10.28 -8.87 1.45
C LYS A 39 9.90 -7.62 2.21
N ARG A 40 10.84 -6.71 2.49
CA ARG A 40 10.56 -5.44 3.17
C ARG A 40 9.58 -4.58 2.37
N GLU A 41 9.57 -4.63 1.04
CA GLU A 41 8.58 -3.90 0.22
C GLU A 41 7.16 -4.45 0.45
N VAL A 42 7.00 -5.77 0.65
CA VAL A 42 5.73 -6.39 1.06
C VAL A 42 5.34 -5.94 2.47
N TRP A 43 6.24 -6.04 3.43
CA TRP A 43 5.97 -5.66 4.83
C TRP A 43 5.63 -4.18 4.98
N ARG A 44 6.23 -3.33 4.15
CA ARG A 44 5.90 -1.90 4.09
C ARG A 44 4.45 -1.65 3.68
N THR A 45 3.96 -2.35 2.67
CA THR A 45 2.57 -2.24 2.23
C THR A 45 1.61 -2.86 3.23
N GLN A 46 1.96 -3.98 3.84
CA GLN A 46 1.17 -4.60 4.91
C GLN A 46 1.05 -3.68 6.14
N TYR A 47 2.16 -3.04 6.54
CA TYR A 47 2.16 -2.09 7.65
C TYR A 47 1.26 -0.87 7.37
N LEU A 48 1.35 -0.31 6.17
CA LEU A 48 0.47 0.78 5.74
C LEU A 48 -1.01 0.37 5.81
N LEU A 49 -1.34 -0.80 5.26
CA LEU A 49 -2.70 -1.34 5.28
C LEU A 49 -3.20 -1.55 6.71
N THR A 50 -2.37 -2.08 7.60
CA THR A 50 -2.70 -2.27 9.02
C THR A 50 -3.03 -0.95 9.71
N ARG A 51 -2.27 0.12 9.44
CA ARG A 51 -2.55 1.45 9.98
C ARG A 51 -3.87 2.01 9.45
N ILE A 52 -4.14 1.86 8.15
CA ILE A 52 -5.38 2.31 7.52
C ILE A 52 -6.58 1.58 8.14
N ARG A 53 -6.51 0.25 8.24
CA ARG A 53 -7.57 -0.57 8.84
C ARG A 53 -7.79 -0.24 10.32
N LYS A 54 -6.71 0.06 11.06
CA LYS A 54 -6.81 0.48 12.46
C LYS A 54 -7.60 1.78 12.57
N ALA A 55 -7.25 2.80 11.79
CA ALA A 55 -7.98 4.07 11.77
C ALA A 55 -9.46 3.87 11.39
N ALA A 56 -9.75 3.06 10.36
CA ALA A 56 -11.13 2.78 9.96
C ALA A 56 -11.94 2.09 11.08
N ARG A 57 -11.33 1.12 11.80
CA ARG A 57 -12.00 0.48 12.94
C ARG A 57 -12.29 1.46 14.08
N GLU A 58 -11.33 2.31 14.42
CA GLU A 58 -11.51 3.35 15.47
C GLU A 58 -12.66 4.27 15.10
N LEU A 59 -12.78 4.67 13.84
CA LEU A 59 -13.90 5.52 13.38
C LEU A 59 -15.23 4.78 13.33
N LEU A 60 -15.26 3.49 13.06
CA LEU A 60 -16.48 2.67 13.07
C LEU A 60 -17.02 2.40 14.48
N THR A 61 -16.18 2.49 15.52
CA THR A 61 -16.65 2.38 16.91
C THR A 61 -17.38 3.61 17.41
N LEU A 62 -17.23 4.76 16.73
CA LEU A 62 -17.94 5.99 17.07
C LEU A 62 -19.38 5.94 16.54
N GLU A 63 -20.27 6.75 17.11
CA GLU A 63 -21.64 6.90 16.64
C GLU A 63 -21.68 7.46 15.21
N LYS A 64 -22.77 7.18 14.47
CA LYS A 64 -22.88 7.58 13.05
C LYS A 64 -22.84 9.08 12.86
N ASP A 65 -23.43 9.82 13.80
CA ASP A 65 -23.57 11.28 13.75
C ASP A 65 -22.39 12.01 14.44
N ASP A 66 -21.40 11.28 14.94
CA ASP A 66 -20.22 11.87 15.56
C ASP A 66 -19.46 12.74 14.53
N PRO A 67 -19.25 14.03 14.83
CA PRO A 67 -18.54 14.94 13.91
C PRO A 67 -17.14 14.47 13.56
N ARG A 68 -16.46 13.79 14.49
CA ARG A 68 -15.15 13.20 14.26
C ARG A 68 -15.22 12.07 13.24
N ARG A 69 -16.22 11.18 13.35
CA ARG A 69 -16.43 10.08 12.40
C ARG A 69 -16.73 10.62 11.01
N LEU A 70 -17.58 11.63 10.89
CA LEU A 70 -17.94 12.25 9.61
C LEU A 70 -16.73 12.91 8.95
N PHE A 71 -16.00 13.74 9.69
CA PHE A 71 -14.87 14.49 9.13
C PHE A 71 -13.65 13.60 8.83
N GLU A 72 -13.13 12.88 9.84
CA GLU A 72 -11.96 12.02 9.66
C GLU A 72 -12.26 10.82 8.76
N GLY A 73 -13.50 10.29 8.81
CA GLY A 73 -13.93 9.19 7.95
C GLY A 73 -13.94 9.58 6.48
N GLN A 74 -14.53 10.72 6.14
CA GLN A 74 -14.52 11.23 4.77
C GLN A 74 -13.10 11.53 4.30
N ALA A 75 -12.28 12.18 5.12
CA ALA A 75 -10.88 12.45 4.79
C ALA A 75 -10.06 11.17 4.52
N LEU A 76 -10.33 10.09 5.27
CA LEU A 76 -9.69 8.78 5.05
C LEU A 76 -10.12 8.17 3.71
N ILE A 77 -11.41 8.20 3.39
CA ILE A 77 -11.96 7.69 2.13
C ILE A 77 -11.39 8.49 0.94
N ASP A 78 -11.42 9.82 1.00
CA ASP A 78 -10.90 10.70 -0.05
C ASP A 78 -9.41 10.46 -0.30
N ARG A 79 -8.65 10.22 0.77
CA ARG A 79 -7.24 9.84 0.65
C ARG A 79 -7.08 8.51 -0.09
N MET A 80 -7.91 7.50 0.19
CA MET A 80 -7.85 6.21 -0.51
C MET A 80 -8.29 6.32 -1.97
N MET A 81 -9.29 7.14 -2.26
CA MET A 81 -9.70 7.46 -3.64
C MET A 81 -8.59 8.19 -4.41
N ARG A 82 -7.92 9.16 -3.77
CA ARG A 82 -6.80 9.90 -4.38
C ARG A 82 -5.62 9.00 -4.72
N ILE A 83 -5.32 8.02 -3.86
CA ILE A 83 -4.30 6.98 -4.12
C ILE A 83 -4.79 6.04 -5.24
N GLY A 84 -6.09 5.93 -5.45
CA GLY A 84 -6.71 5.08 -6.47
C GLY A 84 -6.86 3.62 -6.06
N VAL A 85 -6.90 3.33 -4.76
CA VAL A 85 -7.17 1.98 -4.23
C VAL A 85 -8.66 1.74 -3.96
N LEU A 86 -9.46 2.82 -3.86
CA LEU A 86 -10.91 2.79 -3.81
C LEU A 86 -11.51 3.42 -5.07
N GLY A 87 -12.60 2.83 -5.55
CA GLY A 87 -13.40 3.38 -6.64
C GLY A 87 -14.32 4.51 -6.16
N LYS A 88 -14.77 5.38 -7.08
CA LYS A 88 -15.70 6.48 -6.76
C LYS A 88 -17.04 6.03 -6.16
N LYS A 89 -17.44 4.77 -6.40
CA LYS A 89 -18.68 4.19 -5.85
C LYS A 89 -18.50 3.58 -4.45
N GLU A 90 -17.26 3.40 -4.01
CA GLU A 90 -16.90 2.75 -2.75
C GLU A 90 -16.71 3.82 -1.65
N ASN A 91 -17.78 4.57 -1.33
CA ASN A 91 -17.74 5.70 -0.40
C ASN A 91 -18.21 5.31 1.03
N GLN A 92 -17.71 4.20 1.56
CA GLN A 92 -18.00 3.74 2.92
C GLN A 92 -16.74 3.21 3.59
N LEU A 93 -16.66 3.36 4.93
CA LEU A 93 -15.53 2.87 5.72
C LEU A 93 -15.36 1.34 5.65
N ASP A 94 -16.44 0.61 5.40
CA ASP A 94 -16.41 -0.84 5.26
C ASP A 94 -15.55 -1.29 4.06
N TYR A 95 -15.59 -0.54 2.96
CA TYR A 95 -14.71 -0.80 1.80
C TYR A 95 -13.23 -0.58 2.13
N VAL A 96 -12.92 0.33 3.07
CA VAL A 96 -11.54 0.51 3.55
C VAL A 96 -11.03 -0.72 4.29
N LEU A 97 -11.91 -1.42 5.04
CA LEU A 97 -11.55 -2.66 5.72
C LEU A 97 -11.32 -3.83 4.75
N SER A 98 -12.01 -3.85 3.61
CA SER A 98 -11.87 -4.89 2.58
C SER A 98 -10.62 -4.74 1.70
N LEU A 99 -9.88 -3.61 1.79
CA LEU A 99 -8.67 -3.38 1.01
C LEU A 99 -7.62 -4.48 1.24
N THR A 100 -6.95 -4.89 0.17
CA THR A 100 -5.87 -5.88 0.19
C THR A 100 -4.52 -5.26 -0.16
N THR A 101 -3.43 -5.93 0.22
CA THR A 101 -2.07 -5.53 -0.16
C THR A 101 -1.88 -5.50 -1.67
N GLN A 102 -2.58 -6.36 -2.40
CA GLN A 102 -2.53 -6.42 -3.86
C GLN A 102 -3.02 -5.12 -4.51
N LYS A 103 -4.16 -4.56 -4.07
CA LYS A 103 -4.68 -3.27 -4.57
C LYS A 103 -3.63 -2.14 -4.46
N PHE A 104 -2.85 -2.11 -3.37
CA PHE A 104 -1.76 -1.14 -3.22
C PHE A 104 -0.57 -1.41 -4.15
N LEU A 105 -0.20 -2.67 -4.34
CA LEU A 105 0.90 -3.05 -5.24
C LEU A 105 0.55 -2.81 -6.71
N GLU A 106 -0.71 -2.95 -7.09
CA GLU A 106 -1.21 -2.65 -8.43
C GLU A 106 -1.10 -1.16 -8.78
N ARG A 107 -1.21 -0.27 -7.80
CA ARG A 107 -1.06 1.19 -7.98
C ARG A 107 0.38 1.69 -8.00
N ARG A 108 1.38 0.80 -7.90
CA ARG A 108 2.78 1.20 -8.06
C ARG A 108 3.06 1.59 -9.51
N LEU A 109 3.84 2.65 -9.70
CA LEU A 109 4.25 3.11 -11.03
C LEU A 109 4.85 1.98 -11.87
N GLN A 110 5.69 1.12 -11.26
CA GLN A 110 6.28 -0.04 -11.91
C GLN A 110 5.22 -1.00 -12.51
N THR A 111 4.16 -1.25 -11.76
CA THR A 111 3.07 -2.14 -12.20
C THR A 111 2.28 -1.50 -13.34
N ILE A 112 2.00 -0.19 -13.23
CA ILE A 112 1.28 0.57 -14.26
C ILE A 112 2.09 0.63 -15.56
N VAL A 113 3.39 0.89 -15.51
CA VAL A 113 4.29 0.91 -16.67
C VAL A 113 4.28 -0.44 -17.39
N ASN A 114 4.33 -1.54 -16.62
CA ASN A 114 4.27 -2.88 -17.19
C ASN A 114 2.88 -3.21 -17.75
N ALA A 115 1.79 -2.83 -17.06
CA ALA A 115 0.42 -3.04 -17.52
C ALA A 115 0.13 -2.31 -18.84
N ASN A 116 0.65 -1.10 -19.00
CA ASN A 116 0.54 -0.30 -20.21
C ASN A 116 1.52 -0.73 -21.33
N LYS A 117 2.25 -1.84 -21.14
CA LYS A 117 3.20 -2.42 -22.12
C LYS A 117 4.37 -1.51 -22.51
N TYR A 118 4.70 -0.51 -21.68
CA TYR A 118 5.93 0.31 -21.90
C TYR A 118 7.21 -0.44 -21.56
N SER A 119 7.11 -1.63 -20.98
CA SER A 119 8.23 -2.52 -20.68
C SER A 119 7.93 -3.95 -21.07
N LYS A 120 8.95 -4.71 -21.45
CA LYS A 120 8.82 -6.14 -21.79
C LYS A 120 8.56 -7.02 -20.56
N SER A 121 8.98 -6.58 -19.38
CA SER A 121 8.78 -7.30 -18.12
C SER A 121 8.68 -6.34 -16.94
N ILE A 122 8.11 -6.85 -15.84
CA ILE A 122 7.99 -6.07 -14.59
C ILE A 122 9.35 -5.64 -14.02
N HIS A 123 10.39 -6.45 -14.21
CA HIS A 123 11.76 -6.12 -13.76
C HIS A 123 12.39 -5.03 -14.65
N GLN A 124 12.16 -5.07 -15.95
CA GLN A 124 12.61 -4.02 -16.87
C GLN A 124 11.92 -2.69 -16.56
N ALA A 125 10.62 -2.70 -16.21
CA ALA A 125 9.90 -1.50 -15.78
C ALA A 125 10.63 -0.81 -14.62
N ARG A 126 11.07 -1.58 -13.62
CA ARG A 126 11.84 -1.05 -12.48
C ARG A 126 13.14 -0.39 -12.92
N THR A 127 13.89 -1.02 -13.84
CA THR A 127 15.14 -0.49 -14.36
C THR A 127 14.93 0.81 -15.13
N LEU A 128 13.91 0.87 -15.98
CA LEU A 128 13.57 2.07 -16.75
C LEU A 128 13.20 3.25 -15.84
N ILE A 129 12.40 3.01 -14.81
CA ILE A 129 12.02 4.03 -13.81
C ILE A 129 13.28 4.53 -13.07
N PHE A 130 14.16 3.62 -12.63
CA PHE A 130 15.38 3.99 -11.94
C PHE A 130 16.33 4.81 -12.83
N GLN A 131 16.43 4.47 -14.10
CA GLN A 131 17.23 5.19 -15.09
C GLN A 131 16.58 6.49 -15.58
N LYS A 132 15.39 6.83 -15.10
CA LYS A 132 14.60 8.00 -15.54
C LYS A 132 14.38 8.05 -17.07
N LYS A 133 14.35 6.89 -17.72
CA LYS A 133 14.14 6.78 -19.18
C LYS A 133 12.65 6.77 -19.59
N ASN A 134 11.74 6.79 -18.61
CA ASN A 134 10.31 6.87 -18.89
C ASN A 134 9.91 8.35 -18.96
N CYS A 135 10.14 8.98 -20.08
CA CYS A 135 9.45 10.21 -20.44
C CYS A 135 8.03 9.79 -20.89
N PHE A 136 7.06 9.94 -20.02
CA PHE A 136 5.65 9.87 -20.39
C PHE A 136 5.26 11.29 -20.81
N GLU A 137 5.21 11.53 -22.10
CA GLU A 137 4.49 12.64 -22.69
C GLU A 137 2.99 12.35 -22.72
#